data_aa7d5e339c078240ca69a7aa80ea4062
#
_entry.id   aa7d5e339c078240ca69a7aa80ea4062
#
_cell.length_a   1.000
_cell.length_b   1.000
_cell.length_c   1.000
_cell.angle_alpha   90.00
_cell.angle_beta   90.00
_cell.angle_gamma   90.00
#
_symmetry.space_group_name_H-M   'P 1'
#
loop_
_entity.id
_entity.type
_entity.pdbx_description
1 polymer ?
#
loop_
_entity_poly.entity_id
_entity_poly.type
_entity_poly.pdbx_seq_one_letter_code
_entity_poly.pdbx_strand_id
1 'polypeptide(L)'
;MTIFNVFSLLGGLALFLFGMDIMGKALEKQAGGQLQKILSKLTDNPLKGFFLGLCVTAVIQSSSATTVMVVGFVNSGIMELHQAIGVIMGSNVGTTVTSWILSLSGLQGDSLFIQLLKPTSFSPVLAFIGILLYMCKSEKKKGVGTILIGFAVLMTGMTTMSNAVLPLQNAAWFTSLFTRFSNPLLGVLVGALVPGIIQSSSASVGILQALSATGVITYGSAIPIIMGQNIGTCVTALLSSVGANKNARRAAMVHLYFNIIGVTIFLFGFYGLNAVCHFAFVNTTIEAWGIAIVHSVFNILATVILLPFATGLEKLAILTIPDSPEKEEFALLDDRLLNTPAMAVERARAATAEMAELARVGVVQAMSLTHEWNDELAQKVRDEECRVDRYEDALGTYLVKLSSRELNHADSQSVNTLLHTISDFERISDHSVNLLESAEEMHQKEIHFSKDAQEELQVLEDAVQDTLSRTTDAFRKGDLHLASKVEPLEAVVNELVRTIKARHVARLQAGSCSIEYGFVLDDLLTNYERVCDHCSNVAVAQIEVAQDSFDTHAYLNDLRHGNDTKESEEFHRRLGRYRERYLFPDGQTAEEN
;
A
#
# COMPACT_ATOMS: atom_id res chain seq x y z
N MET A 1 0.33 -15.25 45.56
CA MET A 1 0.19 -14.07 44.72
C MET A 1 -0.77 -13.11 45.40
N THR A 2 -0.35 -11.87 45.66
CA THR A 2 -1.22 -10.83 46.23
C THR A 2 -1.96 -10.09 45.14
N ILE A 3 -3.01 -9.34 45.50
CA ILE A 3 -3.75 -8.50 44.52
C ILE A 3 -2.82 -7.46 43.89
N PHE A 4 -1.80 -6.98 44.59
CA PHE A 4 -0.79 -6.04 44.06
C PHE A 4 0.08 -6.68 42.97
N ASN A 5 0.38 -7.97 43.08
CA ASN A 5 1.08 -8.68 42.00
C ASN A 5 0.22 -8.79 40.74
N VAL A 6 -1.11 -8.95 40.91
CA VAL A 6 -2.03 -8.93 39.75
C VAL A 6 -2.04 -7.55 39.07
N PHE A 7 -2.12 -6.49 39.87
CA PHE A 7 -2.04 -5.12 39.32
C PHE A 7 -0.69 -4.84 38.63
N SER A 8 0.41 -5.29 39.22
CA SER A 8 1.74 -5.18 38.60
C SER A 8 1.85 -6.00 37.32
N LEU A 9 1.23 -7.19 37.26
CA LEU A 9 1.20 -8.00 36.04
C LEU A 9 0.41 -7.31 34.93
N LEU A 10 -0.78 -6.80 35.25
CA LEU A 10 -1.63 -6.05 34.28
C LEU A 10 -0.95 -4.76 33.81
N GLY A 11 -0.35 -4.00 34.74
CA GLY A 11 0.42 -2.81 34.41
C GLY A 11 1.65 -3.09 33.55
N GLY A 12 2.40 -4.17 33.89
CA GLY A 12 3.52 -4.65 33.10
C GLY A 12 3.12 -5.09 31.69
N LEU A 13 1.99 -5.81 31.57
CA LEU A 13 1.44 -6.21 30.28
C LEU A 13 1.00 -4.99 29.44
N ALA A 14 0.37 -4.02 30.07
CA ALA A 14 -0.03 -2.78 29.37
C ALA A 14 1.19 -2.01 28.84
N LEU A 15 2.24 -1.84 29.65
CA LEU A 15 3.49 -1.20 29.22
C LEU A 15 4.18 -2.01 28.11
N PHE A 16 4.21 -3.32 28.23
CA PHE A 16 4.81 -4.21 27.24
C PHE A 16 4.09 -4.07 25.88
N LEU A 17 2.76 -4.16 25.87
CA LEU A 17 1.95 -4.02 24.65
C LEU A 17 2.09 -2.62 24.04
N PHE A 18 2.06 -1.59 24.86
CA PHE A 18 2.21 -0.19 24.41
C PHE A 18 3.61 0.08 23.84
N GLY A 19 4.67 -0.40 24.51
CA GLY A 19 6.04 -0.26 24.02
C GLY A 19 6.25 -0.98 22.69
N MET A 20 5.64 -2.17 22.54
CA MET A 20 5.69 -2.96 21.30
C MET A 20 4.94 -2.25 20.16
N ASP A 21 3.77 -1.70 20.42
CA ASP A 21 2.96 -0.99 19.42
C ASP A 21 3.66 0.28 18.93
N ILE A 22 4.15 1.12 19.86
CA ILE A 22 4.88 2.34 19.50
C ILE A 22 6.16 2.03 18.72
N MET A 23 6.96 1.05 19.20
CA MET A 23 8.19 0.67 18.53
C MET A 23 7.90 0.12 17.12
N GLY A 24 6.89 -0.76 16.99
CA GLY A 24 6.48 -1.35 15.73
C GLY A 24 6.03 -0.29 14.71
N LYS A 25 5.12 0.61 15.08
CA LYS A 25 4.65 1.71 14.23
C LYS A 25 5.79 2.65 13.80
N ALA A 26 6.71 2.96 14.72
CA ALA A 26 7.85 3.81 14.41
C ALA A 26 8.84 3.13 13.45
N LEU A 27 9.08 1.81 13.61
CA LEU A 27 9.88 1.00 12.69
C LEU A 27 9.23 0.93 11.31
N GLU A 28 7.93 0.69 11.24
CA GLU A 28 7.15 0.66 10.00
C GLU A 28 7.23 2.01 9.27
N LYS A 29 7.01 3.12 9.99
CA LYS A 29 7.12 4.48 9.44
C LYS A 29 8.52 4.80 8.92
N GLN A 30 9.58 4.37 9.63
CA GLN A 30 10.98 4.59 9.22
C GLN A 30 11.41 3.68 8.06
N ALA A 31 10.93 2.44 8.01
CA ALA A 31 11.19 1.51 6.91
C ALA A 31 10.57 2.02 5.59
N GLY A 32 9.48 2.77 5.69
CA GLY A 32 8.85 3.53 4.61
C GLY A 32 8.45 2.70 3.39
N GLY A 33 8.02 3.38 2.34
CA GLY A 33 7.59 2.79 1.07
C GLY A 33 8.67 2.01 0.31
N GLN A 34 9.96 2.08 0.70
CA GLN A 34 11.01 1.29 0.05
C GLN A 34 10.85 -0.21 0.29
N LEU A 35 10.55 -0.60 1.54
CA LEU A 35 10.34 -2.01 1.89
C LEU A 35 9.13 -2.60 1.15
N GLN A 36 8.10 -1.80 1.02
CA GLN A 36 6.86 -2.14 0.34
C GLN A 36 7.02 -2.21 -1.18
N LYS A 37 7.79 -1.28 -1.78
CA LYS A 37 8.18 -1.32 -3.20
C LYS A 37 9.04 -2.54 -3.53
N ILE A 38 9.88 -2.99 -2.59
CA ILE A 38 10.65 -4.20 -2.72
C ILE A 38 9.73 -5.43 -2.67
N LEU A 39 8.71 -5.41 -1.79
CA LEU A 39 7.75 -6.51 -1.65
C LEU A 39 6.97 -6.77 -2.95
N SER A 40 6.55 -5.72 -3.65
CA SER A 40 5.78 -5.85 -4.89
C SER A 40 6.62 -6.29 -6.10
N LYS A 41 7.96 -6.07 -6.07
CA LYS A 41 8.85 -6.31 -7.24
C LYS A 41 9.67 -7.60 -7.19
N LEU A 42 9.86 -8.23 -6.02
CA LEU A 42 10.87 -9.30 -5.85
C LEU A 42 10.28 -10.69 -5.58
N THR A 43 9.01 -10.92 -5.86
CA THR A 43 8.33 -12.15 -5.44
C THR A 43 8.20 -13.26 -6.49
N ASP A 44 8.85 -13.16 -7.65
CA ASP A 44 8.78 -14.15 -8.73
C ASP A 44 9.20 -15.59 -8.34
N ASN A 45 9.83 -15.76 -7.16
CA ASN A 45 10.30 -17.04 -6.67
C ASN A 45 9.93 -17.18 -5.18
N PRO A 46 9.32 -18.31 -4.74
CA PRO A 46 8.96 -18.55 -3.34
C PRO A 46 10.13 -18.37 -2.36
N LEU A 47 11.37 -18.69 -2.77
CA LEU A 47 12.56 -18.50 -1.94
C LEU A 47 12.90 -17.02 -1.75
N LYS A 48 12.78 -16.20 -2.81
CA LYS A 48 12.95 -14.73 -2.68
C LYS A 48 11.84 -14.15 -1.81
N GLY A 49 10.59 -14.60 -2.00
CA GLY A 49 9.46 -14.24 -1.15
C GLY A 49 9.71 -14.58 0.32
N PHE A 50 10.28 -15.75 0.61
CA PHE A 50 10.64 -16.16 1.96
C PHE A 50 11.64 -15.19 2.62
N PHE A 51 12.76 -14.90 1.99
CA PHE A 51 13.74 -13.95 2.56
C PHE A 51 13.13 -12.56 2.72
N LEU A 52 12.29 -12.15 1.80
CA LEU A 52 11.60 -10.88 1.86
C LEU A 52 10.63 -10.82 3.05
N GLY A 53 9.76 -11.82 3.21
CA GLY A 53 8.84 -11.93 4.35
C GLY A 53 9.57 -11.96 5.69
N LEU A 54 10.69 -12.68 5.76
CA LEU A 54 11.57 -12.71 6.93
C LEU A 54 12.11 -11.31 7.26
N CYS A 55 12.71 -10.63 6.28
CA CYS A 55 13.28 -9.30 6.49
C CYS A 55 12.22 -8.26 6.86
N VAL A 56 11.08 -8.25 6.16
CA VAL A 56 9.97 -7.33 6.45
C VAL A 56 9.48 -7.51 7.87
N THR A 57 9.18 -8.75 8.27
CA THR A 57 8.68 -9.04 9.61
C THR A 57 9.73 -8.76 10.69
N ALA A 58 11.00 -9.07 10.44
CA ALA A 58 12.08 -8.76 11.38
C ALA A 58 12.24 -7.24 11.59
N VAL A 59 12.03 -6.43 10.54
CA VAL A 59 12.10 -4.96 10.62
C VAL A 59 10.84 -4.38 11.25
N ILE A 60 9.65 -4.75 10.77
CA ILE A 60 8.36 -4.23 11.26
C ILE A 60 8.03 -4.78 12.66
N GLN A 61 8.63 -5.92 13.07
CA GLN A 61 8.38 -6.62 14.33
C GLN A 61 6.92 -7.11 14.48
N SER A 62 6.20 -7.29 13.36
CA SER A 62 4.81 -7.74 13.33
C SER A 62 4.54 -8.66 12.15
N SER A 63 4.43 -9.96 12.42
CA SER A 63 3.99 -10.93 11.38
C SER A 63 2.52 -10.76 11.01
N SER A 64 1.68 -10.34 11.96
CA SER A 64 0.27 -10.06 11.68
C SER A 64 0.13 -8.91 10.68
N ALA A 65 0.86 -7.81 10.86
CA ALA A 65 0.87 -6.69 9.90
C ALA A 65 1.38 -7.16 8.53
N THR A 66 2.47 -7.92 8.49
CA THR A 66 3.02 -8.47 7.23
C THR A 66 2.03 -9.38 6.52
N THR A 67 1.36 -10.29 7.23
CA THR A 67 0.41 -11.22 6.60
C THR A 67 -0.89 -10.54 6.15
N VAL A 68 -1.40 -9.57 6.93
CA VAL A 68 -2.55 -8.74 6.52
C VAL A 68 -2.22 -7.92 5.26
N MET A 69 -1.01 -7.35 5.21
CA MET A 69 -0.51 -6.63 4.02
C MET A 69 -0.46 -7.57 2.79
N VAL A 70 0.07 -8.79 2.95
CA VAL A 70 0.12 -9.79 1.87
C VAL A 70 -1.29 -10.17 1.40
N VAL A 71 -2.24 -10.37 2.32
CA VAL A 71 -3.65 -10.61 1.98
C VAL A 71 -4.23 -9.43 1.19
N GLY A 72 -3.93 -8.19 1.59
CA GLY A 72 -4.32 -6.98 0.86
C GLY A 72 -3.69 -6.89 -0.55
N PHE A 73 -2.41 -7.26 -0.70
CA PHE A 73 -1.74 -7.28 -2.02
C PHE A 73 -2.34 -8.31 -2.96
N VAL A 74 -2.67 -9.49 -2.44
CA VAL A 74 -3.35 -10.53 -3.23
C VAL A 74 -4.77 -10.08 -3.59
N ASN A 75 -5.47 -9.41 -2.67
CA ASN A 75 -6.82 -8.89 -2.91
C ASN A 75 -6.85 -7.81 -4.00
N SER A 76 -5.84 -6.93 -4.01
CA SER A 76 -5.73 -5.85 -5.00
C SER A 76 -5.02 -6.27 -6.31
N GLY A 77 -4.67 -7.56 -6.46
CA GLY A 77 -3.97 -8.06 -7.66
C GLY A 77 -2.51 -7.62 -7.80
N ILE A 78 -1.93 -6.95 -6.78
CA ILE A 78 -0.50 -6.55 -6.78
C ILE A 78 0.41 -7.78 -6.65
N MET A 79 -0.07 -8.83 -5.99
CA MET A 79 0.67 -10.06 -5.73
C MET A 79 -0.18 -11.27 -6.08
N GLU A 80 0.40 -12.26 -6.75
CA GLU A 80 -0.27 -13.52 -7.02
C GLU A 80 -0.22 -14.45 -5.80
N LEU A 81 -1.17 -15.41 -5.73
CA LEU A 81 -1.26 -16.34 -4.61
C LEU A 81 0.04 -17.12 -4.38
N HIS A 82 0.67 -17.63 -5.46
CA HIS A 82 1.91 -18.40 -5.35
C HIS A 82 3.09 -17.59 -4.79
N GLN A 83 3.13 -16.28 -5.07
CA GLN A 83 4.14 -15.35 -4.54
C GLN A 83 3.93 -15.11 -3.04
N ALA A 84 2.67 -14.97 -2.62
CA ALA A 84 2.29 -14.73 -1.23
C ALA A 84 2.75 -15.84 -0.29
N ILE A 85 2.77 -17.10 -0.76
CA ILE A 85 3.13 -18.28 0.06
C ILE A 85 4.54 -18.14 0.65
N GLY A 86 5.52 -17.78 -0.18
CA GLY A 86 6.88 -17.58 0.28
C GLY A 86 6.99 -16.48 1.35
N VAL A 87 6.32 -15.34 1.12
CA VAL A 87 6.32 -14.21 2.07
C VAL A 87 5.68 -14.59 3.40
N ILE A 88 4.57 -15.32 3.39
CA ILE A 88 3.88 -15.81 4.59
C ILE A 88 4.79 -16.74 5.40
N MET A 89 5.44 -17.71 4.74
CA MET A 89 6.39 -18.60 5.41
C MET A 89 7.57 -17.84 6.01
N GLY A 90 8.12 -16.86 5.28
CA GLY A 90 9.21 -16.02 5.74
C GLY A 90 8.80 -15.16 6.94
N SER A 91 7.57 -14.65 6.95
CA SER A 91 7.08 -13.82 8.06
C SER A 91 7.01 -14.60 9.38
N ASN A 92 6.66 -15.89 9.35
CA ASN A 92 6.67 -16.75 10.53
C ASN A 92 8.08 -16.89 11.11
N VAL A 93 9.09 -17.09 10.27
CA VAL A 93 10.50 -17.12 10.72
C VAL A 93 10.93 -15.74 11.21
N GLY A 94 10.54 -14.66 10.56
CA GLY A 94 10.83 -13.27 10.96
C GLY A 94 10.33 -12.93 12.37
N THR A 95 9.21 -13.51 12.81
CA THR A 95 8.68 -13.35 14.18
C THR A 95 9.65 -13.85 15.25
N THR A 96 10.50 -14.83 14.93
CA THR A 96 11.47 -15.36 15.89
C THR A 96 12.51 -14.33 16.31
N VAL A 97 12.81 -13.32 15.48
CA VAL A 97 13.68 -12.20 15.82
C VAL A 97 13.14 -11.44 17.03
N THR A 98 11.83 -11.20 17.08
CA THR A 98 11.18 -10.60 18.25
C THR A 98 11.37 -11.46 19.50
N SER A 99 11.23 -12.78 19.38
CA SER A 99 11.45 -13.72 20.49
C SER A 99 12.87 -13.62 21.05
N TRP A 100 13.88 -13.45 20.19
CA TRP A 100 15.26 -13.22 20.61
C TRP A 100 15.46 -11.87 21.32
N ILE A 101 14.87 -10.81 20.80
CA ILE A 101 14.91 -9.47 21.44
C ILE A 101 14.31 -9.55 22.85
N LEU A 102 13.15 -10.18 22.99
CA LEU A 102 12.47 -10.33 24.27
C LEU A 102 13.26 -11.22 25.24
N SER A 103 13.98 -12.23 24.74
CA SER A 103 14.77 -13.15 25.56
C SER A 103 15.92 -12.47 26.31
N LEU A 104 16.34 -11.28 25.86
CA LEU A 104 17.35 -10.48 26.57
C LEU A 104 16.92 -10.13 27.99
N SER A 105 15.61 -10.07 28.27
CA SER A 105 15.08 -9.83 29.62
C SER A 105 15.42 -10.93 30.62
N GLY A 106 15.67 -12.15 30.13
CA GLY A 106 16.03 -13.33 30.94
C GLY A 106 17.52 -13.54 31.16
N LEU A 107 18.38 -12.62 30.70
CA LEU A 107 19.83 -12.77 30.88
C LEU A 107 20.21 -12.79 32.37
N GLN A 108 20.90 -13.85 32.79
CA GLN A 108 21.42 -14.03 34.16
C GLN A 108 22.95 -14.12 34.11
N GLY A 109 23.62 -13.53 35.09
CA GLY A 109 25.07 -13.56 35.22
C GLY A 109 25.62 -12.34 35.95
N ASP A 110 26.75 -12.52 36.63
CA ASP A 110 27.38 -11.51 37.48
C ASP A 110 28.54 -10.78 36.79
N SER A 111 28.95 -11.22 35.59
CA SER A 111 30.02 -10.53 34.88
C SER A 111 29.54 -9.14 34.44
N LEU A 112 30.43 -8.15 34.48
CA LEU A 112 30.15 -6.76 34.10
C LEU A 112 29.60 -6.65 32.66
N PHE A 113 30.09 -7.50 31.76
CA PHE A 113 29.61 -7.56 30.38
C PHE A 113 28.14 -8.03 30.31
N ILE A 114 27.76 -9.09 31.05
CA ILE A 114 26.38 -9.56 31.09
C ILE A 114 25.47 -8.51 31.75
N GLN A 115 25.93 -7.88 32.82
CA GLN A 115 25.18 -6.82 33.49
C GLN A 115 24.91 -5.62 32.57
N LEU A 116 25.87 -5.23 31.75
CA LEU A 116 25.69 -4.18 30.76
C LEU A 116 24.71 -4.56 29.63
N LEU A 117 24.64 -5.84 29.29
CA LEU A 117 23.70 -6.35 28.27
C LEU A 117 22.27 -6.59 28.81
N LYS A 118 22.07 -6.55 30.13
CA LYS A 118 20.72 -6.68 30.71
C LYS A 118 19.86 -5.46 30.32
N PRO A 119 18.63 -5.67 29.85
CA PRO A 119 17.72 -4.58 29.53
C PRO A 119 17.48 -3.61 30.68
N THR A 120 17.48 -4.09 31.90
CA THR A 120 17.37 -3.26 33.12
C THR A 120 18.47 -2.21 33.24
N SER A 121 19.65 -2.49 32.67
CA SER A 121 20.81 -1.60 32.74
C SER A 121 20.85 -0.61 31.58
N PHE A 122 20.61 -1.06 30.35
CA PHE A 122 20.77 -0.20 29.18
C PHE A 122 19.48 0.46 28.70
N SER A 123 18.28 -0.12 28.97
CA SER A 123 17.02 0.48 28.50
C SER A 123 16.75 1.87 29.07
N PRO A 124 17.10 2.23 30.34
CA PRO A 124 16.96 3.60 30.82
C PRO A 124 17.84 4.61 30.04
N VAL A 125 19.06 4.17 29.64
CA VAL A 125 19.96 4.99 28.82
C VAL A 125 19.37 5.19 27.42
N LEU A 126 18.82 4.13 26.81
CA LEU A 126 18.12 4.23 25.54
C LEU A 126 16.89 5.14 25.63
N ALA A 127 16.12 5.06 26.73
CA ALA A 127 14.99 5.95 26.96
C ALA A 127 15.43 7.44 27.00
N PHE A 128 16.54 7.71 27.71
CA PHE A 128 17.09 9.07 27.80
C PHE A 128 17.59 9.59 26.45
N ILE A 129 18.35 8.79 25.72
CA ILE A 129 18.76 9.13 24.34
C ILE A 129 17.52 9.29 23.44
N GLY A 130 16.56 8.40 23.59
CA GLY A 130 15.31 8.41 22.85
C GLY A 130 14.53 9.70 23.02
N ILE A 131 14.36 10.19 24.26
CA ILE A 131 13.63 11.45 24.50
C ILE A 131 14.37 12.65 23.92
N LEU A 132 15.71 12.69 24.00
CA LEU A 132 16.49 13.76 23.38
C LEU A 132 16.32 13.80 21.86
N LEU A 133 16.30 12.62 21.21
CA LEU A 133 16.06 12.52 19.76
C LEU A 133 14.62 12.87 19.40
N TYR A 134 13.64 12.47 20.22
CA TYR A 134 12.23 12.78 20.03
C TYR A 134 11.95 14.27 20.07
N MET A 135 12.69 15.04 20.89
CA MET A 135 12.58 16.50 20.99
C MET A 135 13.25 17.24 19.81
N CYS A 136 13.99 16.57 18.94
CA CYS A 136 14.60 17.18 17.76
C CYS A 136 13.54 17.57 16.72
N LYS A 137 13.81 18.62 15.91
CA LYS A 137 12.91 19.05 14.83
C LYS A 137 12.86 18.07 13.64
N SER A 138 13.87 17.23 13.45
CA SER A 138 13.96 16.29 12.33
C SER A 138 13.06 15.06 12.55
N GLU A 139 12.14 14.82 11.62
CA GLU A 139 11.23 13.64 11.65
C GLU A 139 11.98 12.30 11.72
N LYS A 140 13.11 12.16 11.01
CA LYS A 140 13.95 10.97 11.10
C LYS A 140 14.49 10.73 12.51
N LYS A 141 14.96 11.80 13.17
CA LYS A 141 15.46 11.71 14.55
C LYS A 141 14.35 11.42 15.54
N LYS A 142 13.18 12.05 15.38
CA LYS A 142 11.99 11.75 16.19
C LYS A 142 11.59 10.28 16.06
N GLY A 143 11.55 9.73 14.84
CA GLY A 143 11.24 8.32 14.62
C GLY A 143 12.23 7.39 15.33
N VAL A 144 13.53 7.62 15.22
CA VAL A 144 14.55 6.86 15.96
C VAL A 144 14.35 7.03 17.48
N GLY A 145 14.05 8.23 17.95
CA GLY A 145 13.73 8.50 19.36
C GLY A 145 12.55 7.68 19.84
N THR A 146 11.47 7.63 19.05
CA THR A 146 10.26 6.83 19.34
C THR A 146 10.57 5.33 19.42
N ILE A 147 11.42 4.81 18.52
CA ILE A 147 11.87 3.40 18.56
C ILE A 147 12.60 3.10 19.88
N LEU A 148 13.53 3.95 20.28
CA LEU A 148 14.31 3.75 21.50
C LEU A 148 13.45 3.83 22.75
N ILE A 149 12.50 4.79 22.80
CA ILE A 149 11.54 4.91 23.92
C ILE A 149 10.63 3.68 23.95
N GLY A 150 10.06 3.29 22.81
CA GLY A 150 9.19 2.12 22.69
C GLY A 150 9.89 0.85 23.17
N PHE A 151 11.15 0.63 22.76
CA PHE A 151 11.97 -0.47 23.24
C PHE A 151 12.18 -0.42 24.76
N ALA A 152 12.48 0.73 25.33
CA ALA A 152 12.69 0.87 26.77
C ALA A 152 11.40 0.60 27.57
N VAL A 153 10.27 1.11 27.10
CA VAL A 153 8.93 0.86 27.71
C VAL A 153 8.59 -0.64 27.64
N LEU A 154 8.82 -1.28 26.48
CA LEU A 154 8.62 -2.71 26.26
C LEU A 154 9.44 -3.55 27.26
N MET A 155 10.73 -3.26 27.42
CA MET A 155 11.61 -3.98 28.34
C MET A 155 11.24 -3.73 29.80
N THR A 156 10.80 -2.53 30.14
CA THR A 156 10.28 -2.22 31.49
C THR A 156 9.01 -3.01 31.78
N GLY A 157 8.09 -3.09 30.82
CA GLY A 157 6.87 -3.91 30.91
C GLY A 157 7.20 -5.39 31.11
N MET A 158 8.15 -5.92 30.32
CA MET A 158 8.61 -7.30 30.40
C MET A 158 9.20 -7.64 31.80
N THR A 159 10.07 -6.76 32.30
CA THR A 159 10.67 -6.92 33.63
C THR A 159 9.60 -6.86 34.74
N THR A 160 8.65 -5.94 34.61
CA THR A 160 7.53 -5.80 35.56
C THR A 160 6.67 -7.06 35.59
N MET A 161 6.33 -7.61 34.41
CA MET A 161 5.59 -8.88 34.31
C MET A 161 6.36 -10.02 34.96
N SER A 162 7.65 -10.20 34.62
CA SER A 162 8.47 -11.27 35.15
C SER A 162 8.55 -11.22 36.69
N ASN A 163 8.74 -10.03 37.26
CA ASN A 163 8.78 -9.86 38.72
C ASN A 163 7.42 -10.12 39.39
N ALA A 164 6.32 -9.74 38.73
CA ALA A 164 4.96 -9.93 39.25
C ALA A 164 4.57 -11.42 39.34
N VAL A 165 5.10 -12.26 38.46
CA VAL A 165 4.77 -13.70 38.39
C VAL A 165 5.69 -14.58 39.28
N LEU A 166 6.83 -14.07 39.74
CA LEU A 166 7.76 -14.85 40.59
C LEU A 166 7.08 -15.54 41.77
N PRO A 167 6.13 -14.94 42.52
CA PRO A 167 5.45 -15.61 43.63
C PRO A 167 4.63 -16.85 43.21
N LEU A 168 4.35 -17.03 41.91
CA LEU A 168 3.61 -18.19 41.38
C LEU A 168 4.44 -19.47 41.43
N GLN A 169 5.77 -19.38 41.51
CA GLN A 169 6.66 -20.56 41.63
C GLN A 169 6.28 -21.47 42.82
N ASN A 170 5.76 -20.88 43.90
CA ASN A 170 5.37 -21.61 45.11
C ASN A 170 3.86 -21.96 45.17
N ALA A 171 3.10 -21.67 44.10
CA ALA A 171 1.66 -21.92 44.06
C ALA A 171 1.37 -23.30 43.46
N ALA A 172 0.91 -24.25 44.30
CA ALA A 172 0.64 -25.63 43.89
C ALA A 172 -0.35 -25.74 42.70
N TRP A 173 -1.35 -24.87 42.63
CA TRP A 173 -2.29 -24.84 41.53
C TRP A 173 -1.61 -24.44 40.21
N PHE A 174 -0.66 -23.51 40.26
CA PHE A 174 0.07 -23.05 39.08
C PHE A 174 0.98 -24.15 38.53
N THR A 175 1.73 -24.79 39.39
CA THR A 175 2.58 -25.95 39.04
C THR A 175 1.73 -27.08 38.43
N SER A 176 0.58 -27.41 39.08
CA SER A 176 -0.32 -28.44 38.55
C SER A 176 -0.92 -28.09 37.20
N LEU A 177 -1.17 -26.81 36.93
CA LEU A 177 -1.67 -26.34 35.63
C LEU A 177 -0.64 -26.58 34.52
N PHE A 178 0.64 -26.23 34.74
CA PHE A 178 1.69 -26.47 33.76
C PHE A 178 2.03 -27.94 33.58
N THR A 179 1.85 -28.75 34.62
CA THR A 179 1.94 -30.22 34.50
C THR A 179 0.84 -30.76 33.56
N ARG A 180 -0.38 -30.21 33.61
CA ARG A 180 -1.44 -30.57 32.65
C ARG A 180 -1.13 -30.13 31.22
N PHE A 181 -0.49 -29.00 31.03
CA PHE A 181 -0.07 -28.50 29.71
C PHE A 181 1.09 -29.30 29.09
N SER A 182 1.71 -30.21 29.86
CA SER A 182 2.62 -31.22 29.30
C SER A 182 1.89 -32.22 28.39
N ASN A 183 0.55 -32.29 28.45
CA ASN A 183 -0.24 -32.95 27.42
C ASN A 183 -0.14 -32.14 26.11
N PRO A 184 0.41 -32.72 25.03
CA PRO A 184 0.72 -31.97 23.82
C PRO A 184 -0.50 -31.26 23.20
N LEU A 185 -1.66 -31.92 23.22
CA LEU A 185 -2.90 -31.37 22.64
C LEU A 185 -3.42 -30.18 23.45
N LEU A 186 -3.41 -30.27 24.78
CA LEU A 186 -3.81 -29.18 25.65
C LEU A 186 -2.83 -28.01 25.56
N GLY A 187 -1.53 -28.27 25.47
CA GLY A 187 -0.50 -27.24 25.27
C GLY A 187 -0.70 -26.48 23.96
N VAL A 188 -0.94 -27.19 22.85
CA VAL A 188 -1.25 -26.57 21.55
C VAL A 188 -2.53 -25.75 21.60
N LEU A 189 -3.57 -26.26 22.23
CA LEU A 189 -4.86 -25.54 22.34
C LEU A 189 -4.70 -24.24 23.11
N VAL A 190 -4.08 -24.26 24.29
CA VAL A 190 -3.83 -23.07 25.11
C VAL A 190 -2.90 -22.10 24.38
N GLY A 191 -1.85 -22.63 23.73
CA GLY A 191 -0.95 -21.85 22.89
C GLY A 191 -1.67 -21.12 21.77
N ALA A 192 -2.67 -21.75 21.14
CA ALA A 192 -3.44 -21.14 20.04
C ALA A 192 -4.47 -20.09 20.53
N LEU A 193 -5.08 -20.33 21.67
CA LEU A 193 -6.11 -19.42 22.22
C LEU A 193 -5.53 -18.04 22.58
N VAL A 194 -4.35 -17.98 23.19
CA VAL A 194 -3.77 -16.71 23.67
C VAL A 194 -3.53 -15.72 22.53
N PRO A 195 -2.75 -16.03 21.47
CA PRO A 195 -2.56 -15.11 20.38
C PRO A 195 -3.82 -14.91 19.53
N GLY A 196 -4.72 -15.90 19.48
CA GLY A 196 -6.02 -15.76 18.81
C GLY A 196 -6.90 -14.69 19.45
N ILE A 197 -6.86 -14.55 20.79
CA ILE A 197 -7.61 -13.53 21.54
C ILE A 197 -6.88 -12.18 21.49
N ILE A 198 -5.58 -12.17 21.78
CA ILE A 198 -4.75 -10.95 21.87
C ILE A 198 -4.43 -10.40 20.46
N GLN A 199 -4.52 -11.22 19.42
CA GLN A 199 -4.15 -10.92 18.03
C GLN A 199 -2.68 -10.49 17.87
N SER A 200 -1.81 -10.96 18.76
CA SER A 200 -0.37 -10.68 18.75
C SER A 200 0.44 -11.91 19.17
N SER A 201 1.19 -12.47 18.23
CA SER A 201 2.11 -13.57 18.49
C SER A 201 3.28 -13.16 19.39
N SER A 202 3.83 -11.97 19.13
CA SER A 202 4.95 -11.44 19.94
C SER A 202 4.54 -11.22 21.39
N ALA A 203 3.31 -10.73 21.63
CA ALA A 203 2.77 -10.60 22.99
C ALA A 203 2.61 -11.97 23.68
N SER A 204 2.11 -12.97 22.98
CA SER A 204 1.95 -14.32 23.51
C SER A 204 3.30 -14.96 23.87
N VAL A 205 4.30 -14.81 23.02
CA VAL A 205 5.67 -15.28 23.31
C VAL A 205 6.25 -14.52 24.50
N GLY A 206 6.09 -13.20 24.58
CA GLY A 206 6.55 -12.39 25.70
C GLY A 206 5.93 -12.80 27.03
N ILE A 207 4.62 -13.09 27.06
CA ILE A 207 3.94 -13.62 28.25
C ILE A 207 4.55 -14.96 28.67
N LEU A 208 4.78 -15.88 27.73
CA LEU A 208 5.39 -17.17 28.04
C LEU A 208 6.83 -17.02 28.57
N GLN A 209 7.61 -16.10 27.99
CA GLN A 209 8.96 -15.78 28.48
C GLN A 209 8.94 -15.13 29.86
N ALA A 210 8.00 -14.24 30.15
CA ALA A 210 7.82 -13.68 31.48
C ALA A 210 7.48 -14.79 32.52
N LEU A 211 6.57 -15.68 32.16
CA LEU A 211 6.19 -16.82 33.01
C LEU A 211 7.33 -17.79 33.20
N SER A 212 8.26 -17.96 32.26
CA SER A 212 9.42 -18.85 32.42
C SER A 212 10.33 -18.42 33.57
N ALA A 213 10.33 -17.13 33.95
CA ALA A 213 11.07 -16.63 35.11
C ALA A 213 10.66 -17.27 36.43
N THR A 214 9.48 -17.89 36.51
CA THR A 214 9.05 -18.66 37.69
C THR A 214 9.85 -19.94 37.91
N GLY A 215 10.58 -20.44 36.91
CA GLY A 215 11.31 -21.72 36.98
C GLY A 215 10.40 -22.96 37.03
N VAL A 216 9.09 -22.82 36.82
CA VAL A 216 8.12 -23.94 36.86
C VAL A 216 7.90 -24.53 35.47
N ILE A 217 8.08 -23.74 34.43
CA ILE A 217 7.81 -24.16 33.06
C ILE A 217 8.95 -25.02 32.53
N THR A 218 8.64 -26.21 32.06
CA THR A 218 9.60 -27.13 31.43
C THR A 218 9.53 -27.05 29.90
N TYR A 219 10.57 -27.57 29.23
CA TYR A 219 10.53 -27.74 27.78
C TYR A 219 9.31 -28.56 27.33
N GLY A 220 8.94 -29.60 28.12
CA GLY A 220 7.78 -30.43 27.80
C GLY A 220 6.45 -29.70 27.77
N SER A 221 6.27 -28.66 28.60
CA SER A 221 5.07 -27.82 28.58
C SER A 221 5.19 -26.64 27.61
N ALA A 222 6.39 -26.08 27.43
CA ALA A 222 6.59 -24.92 26.57
C ALA A 222 6.51 -25.25 25.07
N ILE A 223 7.09 -26.38 24.63
CA ILE A 223 7.13 -26.78 23.22
C ILE A 223 5.74 -26.81 22.58
N PRO A 224 4.74 -27.53 23.12
CA PRO A 224 3.41 -27.55 22.51
C PRO A 224 2.70 -26.20 22.58
N ILE A 225 2.94 -25.39 23.62
CA ILE A 225 2.40 -24.04 23.72
C ILE A 225 2.96 -23.16 22.59
N ILE A 226 4.28 -23.19 22.33
CA ILE A 226 4.94 -22.44 21.26
C ILE A 226 4.39 -22.87 19.89
N MET A 227 4.22 -24.17 19.66
CA MET A 227 3.60 -24.67 18.44
C MET A 227 2.18 -24.12 18.25
N GLY A 228 1.38 -24.13 19.33
CA GLY A 228 0.02 -23.59 19.33
C GLY A 228 -0.02 -22.09 19.02
N GLN A 229 0.93 -21.31 19.53
CA GLN A 229 1.00 -19.87 19.29
C GLN A 229 1.08 -19.52 17.80
N ASN A 230 1.76 -20.35 17.00
CA ASN A 230 1.82 -20.16 15.54
C ASN A 230 0.45 -20.38 14.87
N ILE A 231 -0.34 -21.36 15.33
CA ILE A 231 -1.71 -21.56 14.82
C ILE A 231 -2.61 -20.36 15.20
N GLY A 232 -2.54 -19.90 16.44
CA GLY A 232 -3.35 -18.78 16.92
C GLY A 232 -3.08 -17.47 16.17
N THR A 233 -1.86 -17.27 15.70
CA THR A 233 -1.50 -16.10 14.86
C THR A 233 -2.27 -16.04 13.55
N CYS A 234 -2.72 -17.18 13.01
CA CYS A 234 -3.46 -17.23 11.75
C CYS A 234 -4.83 -16.56 11.84
N VAL A 235 -5.40 -16.40 13.04
CA VAL A 235 -6.71 -15.77 13.25
C VAL A 235 -6.75 -14.36 12.69
N THR A 236 -5.69 -13.57 12.84
CA THR A 236 -5.58 -12.21 12.28
C THR A 236 -5.69 -12.20 10.75
N ALA A 237 -4.96 -13.08 10.07
CA ALA A 237 -5.02 -13.19 8.62
C ALA A 237 -6.40 -13.67 8.14
N LEU A 238 -7.01 -14.63 8.84
CA LEU A 238 -8.36 -15.11 8.53
C LEU A 238 -9.41 -14.02 8.70
N LEU A 239 -9.39 -13.27 9.80
CA LEU A 239 -10.29 -12.13 10.02
C LEU A 239 -10.10 -11.04 8.96
N SER A 240 -8.85 -10.73 8.60
CA SER A 240 -8.58 -9.76 7.56
C SER A 240 -9.03 -10.22 6.17
N SER A 241 -9.18 -11.50 5.93
CA SER A 241 -9.63 -12.05 4.65
C SER A 241 -11.16 -12.09 4.47
N VAL A 242 -11.93 -11.76 5.52
CA VAL A 242 -13.39 -11.68 5.44
C VAL A 242 -13.79 -10.57 4.46
N GLY A 243 -14.65 -10.86 3.50
CA GLY A 243 -15.05 -9.93 2.45
C GLY A 243 -13.98 -9.69 1.37
N ALA A 244 -12.86 -10.41 1.37
CA ALA A 244 -11.85 -10.35 0.32
C ALA A 244 -12.17 -11.27 -0.85
N ASN A 245 -11.49 -11.03 -1.99
CA ASN A 245 -11.55 -11.93 -3.13
C ASN A 245 -11.03 -13.34 -2.79
N LYS A 246 -11.27 -14.30 -3.69
CA LYS A 246 -10.92 -15.71 -3.47
C LYS A 246 -9.44 -15.93 -3.20
N ASN A 247 -8.57 -15.27 -3.97
CA ASN A 247 -7.13 -15.47 -3.84
C ASN A 247 -6.58 -14.89 -2.52
N ALA A 248 -7.12 -13.78 -2.05
CA ALA A 248 -6.80 -13.23 -0.73
C ALA A 248 -7.25 -14.15 0.42
N ARG A 249 -8.45 -14.73 0.31
CA ARG A 249 -8.94 -15.75 1.25
C ARG A 249 -8.09 -17.01 1.20
N ARG A 250 -7.67 -17.45 0.01
CA ARG A 250 -6.75 -18.58 -0.18
C ARG A 250 -5.38 -18.30 0.48
N ALA A 251 -4.85 -17.08 0.38
CA ALA A 251 -3.61 -16.69 1.05
C ALA A 251 -3.71 -16.81 2.58
N ALA A 252 -4.82 -16.38 3.18
CA ALA A 252 -5.08 -16.57 4.61
C ALA A 252 -5.20 -18.06 4.99
N MET A 253 -5.83 -18.89 4.14
CA MET A 253 -5.92 -20.33 4.35
C MET A 253 -4.56 -21.03 4.22
N VAL A 254 -3.70 -20.59 3.30
CA VAL A 254 -2.31 -21.10 3.21
C VAL A 254 -1.56 -20.87 4.52
N HIS A 255 -1.69 -19.67 5.12
CA HIS A 255 -1.08 -19.39 6.41
C HIS A 255 -1.55 -20.37 7.50
N LEU A 256 -2.86 -20.64 7.55
CA LEU A 256 -3.43 -21.62 8.48
C LEU A 256 -2.91 -23.04 8.20
N TYR A 257 -2.93 -23.49 6.95
CA TYR A 257 -2.48 -24.84 6.58
C TYR A 257 -1.01 -25.06 6.85
N PHE A 258 -0.16 -24.08 6.53
CA PHE A 258 1.26 -24.12 6.85
C PHE A 258 1.47 -24.39 8.34
N ASN A 259 0.79 -23.64 9.20
CA ASN A 259 0.97 -23.77 10.66
C ASN A 259 0.34 -25.07 11.20
N ILE A 260 -0.85 -25.48 10.74
CA ILE A 260 -1.49 -26.73 11.18
C ILE A 260 -0.64 -27.94 10.76
N ILE A 261 -0.22 -27.99 9.50
CA ILE A 261 0.59 -29.11 8.98
C ILE A 261 1.95 -29.13 9.69
N GLY A 262 2.61 -27.96 9.83
CA GLY A 262 3.87 -27.84 10.56
C GLY A 262 3.75 -28.33 12.01
N VAL A 263 2.76 -27.87 12.74
CA VAL A 263 2.50 -28.32 14.12
C VAL A 263 2.23 -29.82 14.16
N THR A 264 1.44 -30.36 13.24
CA THR A 264 1.13 -31.78 13.19
C THR A 264 2.39 -32.61 12.95
N ILE A 265 3.23 -32.24 11.96
CA ILE A 265 4.48 -32.95 11.68
C ILE A 265 5.40 -32.95 12.91
N PHE A 266 5.56 -31.78 13.54
CA PHE A 266 6.45 -31.64 14.71
C PHE A 266 5.88 -32.29 15.96
N LEU A 267 4.57 -32.25 16.16
CA LEU A 267 3.92 -32.92 17.27
C LEU A 267 4.21 -34.43 17.22
N PHE A 268 3.90 -35.05 16.08
CA PHE A 268 4.15 -36.49 15.91
C PHE A 268 5.64 -36.82 15.85
N GLY A 269 6.44 -36.03 15.14
CA GLY A 269 7.88 -36.25 15.00
C GLY A 269 8.63 -36.10 16.34
N PHE A 270 8.44 -34.98 17.03
CA PHE A 270 9.11 -34.71 18.29
C PHE A 270 8.69 -35.69 19.40
N TYR A 271 7.39 -35.89 19.61
CA TYR A 271 6.91 -36.78 20.66
C TYR A 271 7.14 -38.24 20.31
N GLY A 272 7.08 -38.64 19.03
CA GLY A 272 7.47 -39.97 18.56
C GLY A 272 8.96 -40.27 18.84
N LEU A 273 9.84 -39.32 18.50
CA LEU A 273 11.27 -39.43 18.81
C LEU A 273 11.52 -39.44 20.33
N ASN A 274 10.82 -38.57 21.06
CA ASN A 274 10.95 -38.53 22.52
C ASN A 274 10.52 -39.84 23.22
N ALA A 275 9.51 -40.51 22.68
CA ALA A 275 9.05 -41.82 23.20
C ALA A 275 10.13 -42.90 23.05
N VAL A 276 11.01 -42.79 22.05
CA VAL A 276 12.11 -43.73 21.78
C VAL A 276 13.40 -43.27 22.49
N CYS A 277 13.76 -42.00 22.33
CA CYS A 277 15.07 -41.46 22.79
C CYS A 277 15.05 -40.96 24.25
N HIS A 278 13.88 -40.73 24.84
CA HIS A 278 13.69 -40.23 26.21
C HIS A 278 14.54 -38.98 26.50
N PHE A 279 14.33 -37.90 25.71
CA PHE A 279 15.13 -36.68 25.82
C PHE A 279 15.08 -36.09 27.25
N ALA A 280 16.21 -36.09 27.92
CA ALA A 280 16.34 -35.63 29.32
C ALA A 280 15.94 -34.14 29.49
N PHE A 281 16.21 -33.30 28.47
CA PHE A 281 15.91 -31.87 28.52
C PHE A 281 14.40 -31.56 28.59
N VAL A 282 13.53 -32.45 28.17
CA VAL A 282 12.05 -32.24 28.18
C VAL A 282 11.55 -31.92 29.60
N ASN A 283 12.16 -32.51 30.60
CA ASN A 283 11.81 -32.35 32.02
C ASN A 283 12.59 -31.21 32.71
N THR A 284 13.53 -30.56 32.00
CA THR A 284 14.26 -29.41 32.57
C THR A 284 13.47 -28.12 32.38
N THR A 285 13.71 -27.16 33.27
CA THR A 285 13.07 -25.82 33.16
C THR A 285 13.57 -25.08 31.94
N ILE A 286 12.66 -24.36 31.27
CA ILE A 286 12.97 -23.54 30.10
C ILE A 286 13.15 -22.09 30.53
N GLU A 287 14.19 -21.46 30.05
CA GLU A 287 14.44 -20.03 30.21
C GLU A 287 13.96 -19.26 28.98
N ALA A 288 13.92 -17.91 29.05
CA ALA A 288 13.45 -17.06 27.98
C ALA A 288 14.20 -17.28 26.64
N TRP A 289 15.52 -17.48 26.67
CA TRP A 289 16.33 -17.80 25.49
C TRP A 289 16.02 -19.21 24.92
N GLY A 290 15.70 -20.17 25.81
CA GLY A 290 15.26 -21.50 25.39
C GLY A 290 13.94 -21.45 24.60
N ILE A 291 13.00 -20.60 25.02
CA ILE A 291 11.76 -20.33 24.26
C ILE A 291 12.09 -19.76 22.89
N ALA A 292 13.03 -18.81 22.80
CA ALA A 292 13.44 -18.25 21.52
C ALA A 292 14.08 -19.30 20.59
N ILE A 293 14.91 -20.20 21.13
CA ILE A 293 15.48 -21.33 20.37
C ILE A 293 14.38 -22.25 19.85
N VAL A 294 13.49 -22.73 20.73
CA VAL A 294 12.40 -23.64 20.33
C VAL A 294 11.54 -22.99 19.24
N HIS A 295 11.18 -21.73 19.42
CA HIS A 295 10.40 -20.96 18.45
C HIS A 295 11.12 -20.85 17.09
N SER A 296 12.43 -20.55 17.10
CA SER A 296 13.25 -20.46 15.88
C SER A 296 13.41 -21.81 15.18
N VAL A 297 13.78 -22.84 15.93
CA VAL A 297 13.97 -24.19 15.38
C VAL A 297 12.69 -24.70 14.76
N PHE A 298 11.55 -24.54 15.45
CA PHE A 298 10.25 -24.96 14.92
C PHE A 298 9.94 -24.23 13.58
N ASN A 299 10.00 -22.88 13.55
CA ASN A 299 9.61 -22.13 12.35
C ASN A 299 10.58 -22.36 11.18
N ILE A 300 11.90 -22.43 11.43
CA ILE A 300 12.89 -22.70 10.39
C ILE A 300 12.68 -24.11 9.81
N LEU A 301 12.58 -25.14 10.65
CA LEU A 301 12.40 -26.50 10.18
C LEU A 301 11.05 -26.71 9.50
N ALA A 302 9.96 -26.14 10.04
CA ALA A 302 8.65 -26.17 9.37
C ALA A 302 8.73 -25.55 7.97
N THR A 303 9.44 -24.42 7.84
CA THR A 303 9.63 -23.78 6.53
C THR A 303 10.49 -24.63 5.60
N VAL A 304 11.63 -25.15 6.07
CA VAL A 304 12.51 -26.01 5.26
C VAL A 304 11.78 -27.24 4.74
N ILE A 305 10.91 -27.83 5.56
CA ILE A 305 10.12 -29.01 5.17
C ILE A 305 8.99 -28.63 4.19
N LEU A 306 8.28 -27.50 4.42
CA LEU A 306 7.06 -27.19 3.69
C LEU A 306 7.27 -26.25 2.49
N LEU A 307 8.36 -25.50 2.42
CA LEU A 307 8.64 -24.59 1.29
C LEU A 307 8.74 -25.33 -0.06
N PRO A 308 9.36 -26.53 -0.16
CA PRO A 308 9.33 -27.31 -1.39
C PRO A 308 7.91 -27.75 -1.81
N PHE A 309 6.97 -27.77 -0.87
CA PHE A 309 5.57 -28.14 -1.10
C PHE A 309 4.64 -26.92 -1.20
N ALA A 310 5.17 -25.73 -1.48
CA ALA A 310 4.40 -24.49 -1.63
C ALA A 310 3.22 -24.65 -2.62
N THR A 311 3.47 -25.27 -3.78
CA THR A 311 2.42 -25.60 -4.79
C THR A 311 1.36 -26.56 -4.25
N GLY A 312 1.72 -27.44 -3.32
CA GLY A 312 0.78 -28.33 -2.64
C GLY A 312 -0.17 -27.57 -1.71
N LEU A 313 0.37 -26.60 -0.96
CA LEU A 313 -0.41 -25.70 -0.10
C LEU A 313 -1.34 -24.81 -0.91
N GLU A 314 -0.88 -24.32 -2.06
CA GLU A 314 -1.70 -23.57 -3.02
C GLU A 314 -2.88 -24.40 -3.52
N LYS A 315 -2.63 -25.62 -4.00
CA LYS A 315 -3.68 -26.54 -4.45
C LYS A 315 -4.67 -26.87 -3.34
N LEU A 316 -4.20 -27.05 -2.10
CA LEU A 316 -5.08 -27.28 -0.95
C LEU A 316 -5.98 -26.08 -0.67
N ALA A 317 -5.46 -24.86 -0.78
CA ALA A 317 -6.24 -23.64 -0.62
C ALA A 317 -7.27 -23.46 -1.75
N ILE A 318 -6.91 -23.79 -3.00
CA ILE A 318 -7.83 -23.78 -4.15
C ILE A 318 -8.94 -24.82 -3.99
N LEU A 319 -8.61 -26.01 -3.48
CA LEU A 319 -9.59 -27.07 -3.22
C LEU A 319 -10.63 -26.66 -2.17
N THR A 320 -10.21 -25.93 -1.14
CA THR A 320 -11.10 -25.48 -0.06
C THR A 320 -11.89 -24.23 -0.41
N ILE A 321 -11.36 -23.38 -1.29
CA ILE A 321 -12.02 -22.18 -1.82
C ILE A 321 -12.01 -22.31 -3.35
N PRO A 322 -13.00 -23.01 -3.93
CA PRO A 322 -13.03 -23.24 -5.37
C PRO A 322 -13.33 -21.95 -6.16
N ASP A 323 -13.00 -21.98 -7.46
CA ASP A 323 -13.37 -20.92 -8.37
C ASP A 323 -14.89 -20.95 -8.57
N SER A 324 -15.56 -19.81 -8.39
CA SER A 324 -16.94 -19.58 -8.79
C SER A 324 -16.96 -18.43 -9.78
N PRO A 325 -17.91 -18.38 -10.72
CA PRO A 325 -18.06 -17.21 -11.59
C PRO A 325 -18.55 -16.05 -10.71
N GLU A 326 -17.62 -15.26 -10.18
CA GLU A 326 -17.92 -13.97 -9.57
C GLU A 326 -17.85 -12.91 -10.65
N LYS A 327 -18.85 -12.01 -10.65
CA LYS A 327 -18.72 -10.74 -11.33
C LYS A 327 -17.48 -10.06 -10.74
N GLU A 328 -16.58 -9.60 -11.61
CA GLU A 328 -15.49 -8.71 -11.22
C GLU A 328 -16.12 -7.44 -10.62
N GLU A 329 -16.40 -7.48 -9.33
CA GLU A 329 -16.65 -6.27 -8.57
C GLU A 329 -15.32 -5.54 -8.43
N PHE A 330 -15.34 -4.23 -8.65
CA PHE A 330 -14.22 -3.29 -8.58
C PHE A 330 -13.40 -3.46 -7.28
N ALA A 331 -12.49 -4.43 -7.25
CA ALA A 331 -11.54 -4.63 -6.14
C ALA A 331 -10.34 -3.66 -6.24
N LEU A 332 -10.58 -2.45 -6.77
CA LEU A 332 -9.52 -1.49 -7.09
C LEU A 332 -8.82 -0.95 -5.85
N LEU A 333 -9.57 -0.70 -4.77
CA LEU A 333 -9.09 -0.02 -3.57
C LEU A 333 -9.47 -0.84 -2.33
N ASP A 334 -8.49 -1.43 -1.68
CA ASP A 334 -8.71 -2.25 -0.48
C ASP A 334 -8.47 -1.43 0.79
N ASP A 335 -9.51 -1.25 1.61
CA ASP A 335 -9.43 -0.53 2.90
C ASP A 335 -8.37 -1.14 3.86
N ARG A 336 -7.95 -2.39 3.67
CA ARG A 336 -6.88 -3.04 4.46
C ARG A 336 -5.52 -2.40 4.21
N LEU A 337 -5.30 -1.88 2.98
CA LEU A 337 -4.08 -1.15 2.63
C LEU A 337 -3.96 0.17 3.38
N LEU A 338 -5.07 0.72 3.92
CA LEU A 338 -5.04 1.91 4.78
C LEU A 338 -4.21 1.71 6.06
N ASN A 339 -3.96 0.47 6.46
CA ASN A 339 -3.04 0.15 7.55
C ASN A 339 -1.56 0.24 7.13
N THR A 340 -1.29 0.34 5.83
CA THR A 340 0.04 0.52 5.22
C THR A 340 -0.01 1.73 4.27
N PRO A 341 0.00 2.96 4.80
CA PRO A 341 -0.34 4.17 4.05
C PRO A 341 0.45 4.37 2.75
N ALA A 342 1.76 4.11 2.75
CA ALA A 342 2.57 4.25 1.56
C ALA A 342 2.13 3.33 0.39
N MET A 343 1.62 2.12 0.71
CA MET A 343 1.07 1.22 -0.32
C MET A 343 -0.33 1.65 -0.77
N ALA A 344 -1.12 2.17 0.17
CA ALA A 344 -2.41 2.76 -0.15
C ALA A 344 -2.26 3.92 -1.15
N VAL A 345 -1.28 4.80 -0.94
CA VAL A 345 -0.92 5.89 -1.87
C VAL A 345 -0.48 5.34 -3.23
N GLU A 346 0.41 4.36 -3.27
CA GLU A 346 0.89 3.78 -4.54
C GLU A 346 -0.25 3.10 -5.31
N ARG A 347 -1.17 2.40 -4.61
CA ARG A 347 -2.34 1.79 -5.23
C ARG A 347 -3.34 2.84 -5.74
N ALA A 348 -3.60 3.88 -4.96
CA ALA A 348 -4.44 5.00 -5.40
C ALA A 348 -3.84 5.68 -6.64
N ARG A 349 -2.51 5.90 -6.66
CA ARG A 349 -1.81 6.44 -7.85
C ARG A 349 -1.98 5.55 -9.08
N ALA A 350 -1.82 4.23 -8.92
CA ALA A 350 -2.00 3.27 -10.02
C ALA A 350 -3.45 3.29 -10.55
N ALA A 351 -4.43 3.31 -9.66
CA ALA A 351 -5.85 3.39 -10.03
C ALA A 351 -6.19 4.73 -10.73
N THR A 352 -5.62 5.85 -10.26
CA THR A 352 -5.78 7.15 -10.94
C THR A 352 -5.12 7.13 -12.33
N ALA A 353 -3.99 6.43 -12.49
CA ALA A 353 -3.36 6.29 -13.82
C ALA A 353 -4.20 5.43 -14.78
N GLU A 354 -4.91 4.40 -14.27
CA GLU A 354 -5.88 3.63 -15.05
C GLU A 354 -7.09 4.50 -15.46
N MET A 355 -7.63 5.30 -14.53
CA MET A 355 -8.69 6.29 -14.76
C MET A 355 -8.27 7.30 -15.84
N ALA A 356 -7.07 7.87 -15.74
CA ALA A 356 -6.52 8.81 -16.70
C ALA A 356 -6.43 8.22 -18.13
N GLU A 357 -6.03 6.95 -18.25
CA GLU A 357 -5.97 6.26 -19.54
C GLU A 357 -7.36 6.01 -20.13
N LEU A 358 -8.37 5.67 -19.31
CA LEU A 358 -9.75 5.53 -19.75
C LEU A 358 -10.30 6.87 -20.27
N ALA A 359 -10.11 7.97 -19.53
CA ALA A 359 -10.51 9.31 -19.96
C ALA A 359 -9.84 9.71 -21.28
N ARG A 360 -8.53 9.46 -21.44
CA ARG A 360 -7.80 9.71 -22.69
C ARG A 360 -8.39 8.92 -23.86
N VAL A 361 -8.64 7.62 -23.65
CA VAL A 361 -9.19 6.75 -24.69
C VAL A 361 -10.60 7.20 -25.07
N GLY A 362 -11.45 7.55 -24.10
CA GLY A 362 -12.80 8.06 -24.32
C GLY A 362 -12.81 9.30 -25.22
N VAL A 363 -11.97 10.30 -24.90
CA VAL A 363 -11.86 11.51 -25.74
C VAL A 363 -11.41 11.19 -27.16
N VAL A 364 -10.36 10.36 -27.33
CA VAL A 364 -9.85 9.99 -28.67
C VAL A 364 -10.92 9.25 -29.50
N GLN A 365 -11.69 8.37 -28.86
CA GLN A 365 -12.79 7.65 -29.50
C GLN A 365 -13.93 8.60 -29.87
N ALA A 366 -14.32 9.55 -29.00
CA ALA A 366 -15.31 10.56 -29.29
C ALA A 366 -14.89 11.48 -30.45
N MET A 367 -13.60 11.87 -30.49
CA MET A 367 -13.03 12.61 -31.63
C MET A 367 -13.21 11.84 -32.95
N SER A 368 -12.95 10.52 -32.95
CA SER A 368 -13.09 9.75 -34.21
C SER A 368 -14.54 9.65 -34.70
N LEU A 369 -15.54 9.75 -33.80
CA LEU A 369 -16.96 9.74 -34.15
C LEU A 369 -17.43 11.01 -34.85
N THR A 370 -16.72 12.13 -34.74
CA THR A 370 -17.00 13.35 -35.49
C THR A 370 -16.67 13.21 -37.00
N HIS A 371 -15.78 12.25 -37.33
CA HIS A 371 -15.40 11.95 -38.72
C HIS A 371 -16.22 10.80 -39.31
N GLU A 372 -16.41 9.73 -38.56
CA GLU A 372 -17.16 8.55 -38.98
C GLU A 372 -17.98 7.99 -37.80
N TRP A 373 -19.31 8.05 -37.94
CA TRP A 373 -20.23 7.58 -36.90
C TRP A 373 -20.25 6.05 -36.78
N ASN A 374 -20.21 5.57 -35.55
CA ASN A 374 -20.29 4.14 -35.22
C ASN A 374 -21.02 3.93 -33.88
N ASP A 375 -22.20 3.28 -33.93
CA ASP A 375 -23.04 3.07 -32.73
C ASP A 375 -22.36 2.24 -31.63
N GLU A 376 -21.56 1.23 -31.99
CA GLU A 376 -20.84 0.41 -31.01
C GLU A 376 -19.78 1.24 -30.29
N LEU A 377 -19.08 2.09 -31.04
CA LEU A 377 -18.05 2.98 -30.45
C LEU A 377 -18.69 4.06 -29.58
N ALA A 378 -19.84 4.60 -29.99
CA ALA A 378 -20.62 5.57 -29.23
C ALA A 378 -21.06 4.98 -27.87
N GLN A 379 -21.56 3.73 -27.85
CA GLN A 379 -21.92 3.07 -26.62
C GLN A 379 -20.68 2.81 -25.73
N LYS A 380 -19.57 2.47 -26.33
CA LYS A 380 -18.33 2.25 -25.61
C LYS A 380 -17.81 3.51 -24.91
N VAL A 381 -17.91 4.69 -25.54
CA VAL A 381 -17.54 5.96 -24.90
C VAL A 381 -18.40 6.22 -23.66
N ARG A 382 -19.73 6.00 -23.74
CA ARG A 382 -20.62 6.12 -22.57
C ARG A 382 -20.29 5.13 -21.45
N ASP A 383 -19.96 3.89 -21.83
CA ASP A 383 -19.59 2.86 -20.84
C ASP A 383 -18.24 3.19 -20.15
N GLU A 384 -17.30 3.77 -20.89
CA GLU A 384 -15.99 4.19 -20.34
C GLU A 384 -16.14 5.39 -19.40
N GLU A 385 -16.97 6.38 -19.73
CA GLU A 385 -17.28 7.50 -18.82
C GLU A 385 -17.92 7.01 -17.53
N CYS A 386 -18.96 6.18 -17.57
CA CYS A 386 -19.54 5.56 -16.37
C CYS A 386 -18.53 4.76 -15.53
N ARG A 387 -17.44 4.28 -16.13
CA ARG A 387 -16.35 3.64 -15.40
C ARG A 387 -15.46 4.67 -14.73
N VAL A 388 -15.16 5.78 -15.41
CA VAL A 388 -14.35 6.88 -14.87
C VAL A 388 -15.05 7.50 -13.64
N ASP A 389 -16.36 7.74 -13.69
CA ASP A 389 -17.16 8.18 -12.55
C ASP A 389 -17.00 7.27 -11.34
N ARG A 390 -17.10 5.95 -11.56
CA ARG A 390 -16.91 4.98 -10.47
C ARG A 390 -15.50 5.00 -9.89
N TYR A 391 -14.49 5.31 -10.73
CA TYR A 391 -13.12 5.51 -10.23
C TYR A 391 -13.03 6.76 -9.38
N GLU A 392 -13.64 7.87 -9.78
CA GLU A 392 -13.64 9.14 -9.04
C GLU A 392 -14.25 8.96 -7.65
N ASP A 393 -15.47 8.43 -7.57
CA ASP A 393 -16.18 8.16 -6.31
C ASP A 393 -15.37 7.25 -5.37
N ALA A 394 -14.83 6.14 -5.91
CA ALA A 394 -14.07 5.18 -5.12
C ALA A 394 -12.74 5.77 -4.63
N LEU A 395 -12.01 6.45 -5.52
CA LEU A 395 -10.74 7.10 -5.21
C LEU A 395 -10.93 8.25 -4.22
N GLY A 396 -11.93 9.12 -4.43
CA GLY A 396 -12.23 10.23 -3.55
C GLY A 396 -12.51 9.76 -2.12
N THR A 397 -13.40 8.77 -1.97
CA THR A 397 -13.69 8.15 -0.67
C THR A 397 -12.44 7.51 -0.04
N TYR A 398 -11.64 6.80 -0.81
CA TYR A 398 -10.45 6.12 -0.33
C TYR A 398 -9.35 7.11 0.10
N LEU A 399 -9.09 8.13 -0.69
CA LEU A 399 -8.10 9.18 -0.41
C LEU A 399 -8.45 10.00 0.84
N VAL A 400 -9.75 10.28 1.06
CA VAL A 400 -10.21 10.93 2.29
C VAL A 400 -9.97 10.05 3.52
N LYS A 401 -10.24 8.75 3.45
CA LYS A 401 -9.89 7.82 4.52
C LYS A 401 -8.38 7.76 4.74
N LEU A 402 -7.60 7.77 3.67
CA LEU A 402 -6.15 7.71 3.71
C LEU A 402 -5.54 8.98 4.32
N SER A 403 -6.07 10.17 4.00
CA SER A 403 -5.62 11.44 4.58
C SER A 403 -5.81 11.55 6.10
N SER A 404 -6.75 10.77 6.65
CA SER A 404 -6.96 10.68 8.10
C SER A 404 -5.92 9.80 8.84
N ARG A 405 -5.05 9.13 8.11
CA ARG A 405 -3.96 8.29 8.67
C ARG A 405 -2.69 9.10 8.90
N GLU A 406 -1.79 8.55 9.72
CA GLU A 406 -0.46 9.16 9.88
C GLU A 406 0.39 8.94 8.63
N LEU A 407 0.44 9.94 7.77
CA LEU A 407 1.24 9.96 6.55
C LEU A 407 2.62 10.58 6.81
N ASN A 408 3.64 10.14 6.09
CA ASN A 408 4.86 10.91 5.98
C ASN A 408 4.65 12.08 4.99
N HIS A 409 5.58 13.04 4.95
CA HIS A 409 5.43 14.25 4.13
C HIS A 409 5.24 13.93 2.63
N ALA A 410 6.01 13.00 2.07
CA ALA A 410 5.91 12.63 0.65
C ALA A 410 4.58 11.93 0.31
N ASP A 411 4.08 11.06 1.21
CA ASP A 411 2.79 10.41 1.03
C ASP A 411 1.64 11.42 1.14
N SER A 412 1.73 12.38 2.08
CA SER A 412 0.75 13.47 2.22
C SER A 412 0.69 14.34 0.96
N GLN A 413 1.83 14.72 0.40
CA GLN A 413 1.90 15.45 -0.87
C GLN A 413 1.26 14.63 -2.01
N SER A 414 1.57 13.33 -2.09
CA SER A 414 1.00 12.46 -3.11
C SER A 414 -0.53 12.36 -2.99
N VAL A 415 -1.08 12.25 -1.78
CA VAL A 415 -2.53 12.22 -1.54
C VAL A 415 -3.18 13.54 -1.99
N ASN A 416 -2.56 14.68 -1.68
CA ASN A 416 -3.06 15.97 -2.12
C ASN A 416 -3.08 16.09 -3.65
N THR A 417 -1.98 15.71 -4.33
CA THR A 417 -1.95 15.69 -5.81
C THR A 417 -3.07 14.83 -6.36
N LEU A 418 -3.25 13.61 -5.83
CA LEU A 418 -4.28 12.69 -6.30
C LEU A 418 -5.69 13.27 -6.13
N LEU A 419 -6.00 13.88 -4.97
CA LEU A 419 -7.31 14.49 -4.71
C LEU A 419 -7.64 15.62 -5.69
N HIS A 420 -6.65 16.39 -6.14
CA HIS A 420 -6.86 17.41 -7.15
C HIS A 420 -7.01 16.82 -8.57
N THR A 421 -6.19 15.82 -8.91
CA THR A 421 -6.14 15.31 -10.29
C THR A 421 -7.29 14.35 -10.65
N ILE A 422 -7.92 13.66 -9.67
CA ILE A 422 -9.05 12.77 -9.98
C ILE A 422 -10.22 13.53 -10.61
N SER A 423 -10.58 14.69 -10.07
CA SER A 423 -11.66 15.51 -10.63
C SER A 423 -11.33 16.09 -12.02
N ASP A 424 -10.06 16.40 -12.32
CA ASP A 424 -9.67 16.83 -13.65
C ASP A 424 -9.76 15.67 -14.66
N PHE A 425 -9.41 14.44 -14.29
CA PHE A 425 -9.58 13.29 -15.17
C PHE A 425 -11.05 12.90 -15.39
N GLU A 426 -11.90 13.05 -14.39
CA GLU A 426 -13.35 12.89 -14.55
C GLU A 426 -13.89 13.92 -15.54
N ARG A 427 -13.54 15.21 -15.38
CA ARG A 427 -13.96 16.25 -16.31
C ARG A 427 -13.46 16.06 -17.73
N ILE A 428 -12.25 15.54 -17.93
CA ILE A 428 -11.76 15.13 -19.26
C ILE A 428 -12.70 14.05 -19.85
N SER A 429 -13.15 13.12 -19.03
CA SER A 429 -14.07 12.06 -19.46
C SER A 429 -15.48 12.60 -19.77
N ASP A 430 -16.00 13.51 -18.95
CA ASP A 430 -17.27 14.22 -19.21
C ASP A 430 -17.27 14.92 -20.58
N HIS A 431 -16.16 15.58 -20.91
CA HIS A 431 -16.02 16.22 -22.23
C HIS A 431 -15.98 15.19 -23.36
N SER A 432 -15.64 13.93 -23.15
CA SER A 432 -15.76 12.89 -24.18
C SER A 432 -17.23 12.61 -24.54
N VAL A 433 -18.13 12.65 -23.55
CA VAL A 433 -19.58 12.50 -23.80
C VAL A 433 -20.13 13.72 -24.49
N ASN A 434 -19.71 14.95 -24.13
CA ASN A 434 -20.13 16.15 -24.83
C ASN A 434 -19.68 16.16 -26.31
N LEU A 435 -18.46 15.69 -26.59
CA LEU A 435 -17.95 15.48 -27.95
C LEU A 435 -18.77 14.41 -28.70
N LEU A 436 -19.14 13.33 -28.02
CA LEU A 436 -20.00 12.29 -28.56
C LEU A 436 -21.39 12.85 -28.91
N GLU A 437 -22.00 13.69 -28.07
CA GLU A 437 -23.29 14.33 -28.32
C GLU A 437 -23.21 15.23 -29.55
N SER A 438 -22.12 16.00 -29.70
CA SER A 438 -21.87 16.79 -30.89
C SER A 438 -21.73 15.92 -32.15
N ALA A 439 -21.02 14.79 -32.07
CA ALA A 439 -20.88 13.83 -33.17
C ALA A 439 -22.24 13.17 -33.54
N GLU A 440 -23.07 12.85 -32.54
CA GLU A 440 -24.41 12.29 -32.72
C GLU A 440 -25.33 13.32 -33.44
N GLU A 441 -25.26 14.59 -33.03
CA GLU A 441 -25.96 15.67 -33.70
C GLU A 441 -25.51 15.86 -35.16
N MET A 442 -24.19 15.79 -35.40
CA MET A 442 -23.65 15.84 -36.79
C MET A 442 -24.18 14.70 -37.64
N HIS A 443 -24.21 13.48 -37.09
CA HIS A 443 -24.72 12.30 -37.78
C HIS A 443 -26.23 12.42 -38.07
N GLN A 444 -27.04 12.79 -37.06
CA GLN A 444 -28.50 12.89 -37.20
C GLN A 444 -28.95 13.98 -38.18
N LYS A 445 -28.21 15.10 -38.23
CA LYS A 445 -28.51 16.26 -39.08
C LYS A 445 -27.75 16.27 -40.41
N GLU A 446 -26.95 15.24 -40.69
CA GLU A 446 -26.10 15.15 -41.89
C GLU A 446 -25.18 16.38 -42.07
N ILE A 447 -24.58 16.86 -40.92
CA ILE A 447 -23.71 18.03 -40.94
C ILE A 447 -22.33 17.62 -41.46
N HIS A 448 -21.89 18.28 -42.55
CA HIS A 448 -20.56 18.10 -43.10
C HIS A 448 -19.85 19.45 -43.20
N PHE A 449 -18.73 19.57 -42.49
CA PHE A 449 -17.89 20.76 -42.59
C PHE A 449 -17.21 20.87 -43.97
N SER A 450 -16.89 22.09 -44.38
CA SER A 450 -16.08 22.31 -45.59
C SER A 450 -14.70 21.66 -45.47
N LYS A 451 -14.05 21.37 -46.60
CA LYS A 451 -12.73 20.76 -46.61
C LYS A 451 -11.72 21.55 -45.77
N ASP A 452 -11.72 22.88 -45.93
CA ASP A 452 -10.83 23.75 -45.16
C ASP A 452 -11.10 23.67 -43.67
N ALA A 453 -12.37 23.62 -43.23
CA ALA A 453 -12.73 23.49 -41.83
C ALA A 453 -12.35 22.11 -41.26
N GLN A 454 -12.47 21.05 -42.07
CA GLN A 454 -12.02 19.70 -41.68
C GLN A 454 -10.49 19.64 -41.47
N GLU A 455 -9.73 20.25 -42.38
CA GLU A 455 -8.27 20.33 -42.27
C GLU A 455 -7.84 21.18 -41.06
N GLU A 456 -8.53 22.30 -40.77
CA GLU A 456 -8.32 23.11 -39.57
C GLU A 456 -8.60 22.32 -38.27
N LEU A 457 -9.73 21.60 -38.23
CA LEU A 457 -10.09 20.75 -37.10
C LEU A 457 -9.07 19.63 -36.89
N GLN A 458 -8.56 19.00 -37.94
CA GLN A 458 -7.57 17.94 -37.83
C GLN A 458 -6.29 18.43 -37.14
N VAL A 459 -5.82 19.65 -37.49
CA VAL A 459 -4.64 20.24 -36.80
C VAL A 459 -4.91 20.47 -35.31
N LEU A 460 -6.11 20.93 -34.96
CA LEU A 460 -6.51 21.11 -33.55
C LEU A 460 -6.58 19.76 -32.81
N GLU A 461 -7.22 18.77 -33.41
CA GLU A 461 -7.37 17.42 -32.84
C GLU A 461 -6.01 16.75 -32.60
N ASP A 462 -5.07 16.89 -33.53
CA ASP A 462 -3.70 16.40 -33.35
C ASP A 462 -3.00 17.07 -32.15
N ALA A 463 -3.20 18.38 -31.95
CA ALA A 463 -2.66 19.11 -30.79
C ALA A 463 -3.31 18.68 -29.47
N VAL A 464 -4.63 18.49 -29.44
CA VAL A 464 -5.37 18.00 -28.27
C VAL A 464 -4.93 16.59 -27.90
N GLN A 465 -4.78 15.70 -28.89
CA GLN A 465 -4.32 14.33 -28.67
C GLN A 465 -2.88 14.28 -28.13
N ASP A 466 -1.97 15.14 -28.63
CA ASP A 466 -0.59 15.26 -28.11
C ASP A 466 -0.61 15.77 -26.65
N THR A 467 -1.50 16.73 -26.32
CA THR A 467 -1.70 17.26 -24.96
C THR A 467 -2.15 16.16 -24.00
N LEU A 468 -3.21 15.42 -24.35
CA LEU A 468 -3.73 14.29 -23.58
C LEU A 468 -2.67 13.21 -23.34
N SER A 469 -1.95 12.84 -24.39
CA SER A 469 -0.93 11.78 -24.31
C SER A 469 0.24 12.19 -23.40
N ARG A 470 0.68 13.45 -23.46
CA ARG A 470 1.74 13.96 -22.59
C ARG A 470 1.30 14.04 -21.14
N THR A 471 0.08 14.50 -20.89
CA THR A 471 -0.49 14.61 -19.54
C THR A 471 -0.61 13.24 -18.88
N THR A 472 -1.20 12.26 -19.56
CA THR A 472 -1.36 10.90 -19.03
C THR A 472 -0.02 10.20 -18.84
N ASP A 473 0.93 10.37 -19.75
CA ASP A 473 2.28 9.82 -19.64
C ASP A 473 3.09 10.48 -18.51
N ALA A 474 3.00 11.82 -18.37
CA ALA A 474 3.65 12.55 -17.28
C ALA A 474 3.13 12.07 -15.91
N PHE A 475 1.82 11.95 -15.78
CA PHE A 475 1.18 11.49 -14.56
C PHE A 475 1.59 10.04 -14.22
N ARG A 476 1.48 9.11 -15.17
CA ARG A 476 1.82 7.70 -14.99
C ARG A 476 3.27 7.48 -14.60
N LYS A 477 4.20 8.21 -15.24
CA LYS A 477 5.65 8.09 -15.02
C LYS A 477 6.16 8.94 -13.85
N GLY A 478 5.38 9.91 -13.36
CA GLY A 478 5.83 10.93 -12.43
C GLY A 478 6.91 11.84 -13.04
N ASP A 479 6.85 12.09 -14.35
CA ASP A 479 7.87 12.82 -15.11
C ASP A 479 7.52 14.31 -15.21
N LEU A 480 8.13 15.11 -14.34
CA LEU A 480 7.93 16.57 -14.30
C LEU A 480 8.43 17.27 -15.57
N HIS A 481 9.40 16.70 -16.29
CA HIS A 481 9.85 17.25 -17.55
C HIS A 481 8.81 17.06 -18.66
N LEU A 482 8.06 15.96 -18.64
CA LEU A 482 6.91 15.78 -19.54
C LEU A 482 5.77 16.72 -19.13
N ALA A 483 5.48 16.84 -17.83
CA ALA A 483 4.46 17.76 -17.31
C ALA A 483 4.71 19.21 -17.76
N SER A 484 5.96 19.69 -17.67
CA SER A 484 6.32 21.06 -18.10
C SER A 484 6.20 21.32 -19.62
N LYS A 485 5.83 20.32 -20.43
CA LYS A 485 5.56 20.47 -21.87
C LYS A 485 4.08 20.65 -22.18
N VAL A 486 3.20 20.44 -21.20
CA VAL A 486 1.74 20.48 -21.40
C VAL A 486 1.27 21.93 -21.54
N GLU A 487 1.68 22.82 -20.65
CA GLU A 487 1.26 24.21 -20.61
C GLU A 487 1.58 25.00 -21.91
N PRO A 488 2.80 24.91 -22.51
CA PRO A 488 3.05 25.56 -23.80
C PRO A 488 2.18 25.01 -24.95
N LEU A 489 1.78 23.73 -24.86
CA LEU A 489 0.93 23.09 -25.87
C LEU A 489 -0.53 23.49 -25.70
N GLU A 490 -1.03 23.59 -24.46
CA GLU A 490 -2.37 24.14 -24.15
C GLU A 490 -2.50 25.57 -24.68
N ALA A 491 -1.49 26.42 -24.52
CA ALA A 491 -1.51 27.77 -25.05
C ALA A 491 -1.66 27.78 -26.58
N VAL A 492 -1.02 26.84 -27.29
CA VAL A 492 -1.20 26.69 -28.76
C VAL A 492 -2.61 26.22 -29.11
N VAL A 493 -3.19 25.29 -28.34
CA VAL A 493 -4.59 24.84 -28.55
C VAL A 493 -5.55 26.03 -28.45
N ASN A 494 -5.39 26.89 -27.43
CA ASN A 494 -6.22 28.09 -27.26
C ASN A 494 -6.07 29.08 -28.39
N GLU A 495 -4.87 29.22 -28.97
CA GLU A 495 -4.64 30.04 -30.17
C GLU A 495 -5.33 29.44 -31.41
N LEU A 496 -5.21 28.10 -31.60
CA LEU A 496 -5.89 27.41 -32.70
C LEU A 496 -7.41 27.56 -32.63
N VAL A 497 -7.99 27.34 -31.44
CA VAL A 497 -9.44 27.50 -31.19
C VAL A 497 -9.91 28.91 -31.58
N ARG A 498 -9.21 29.95 -31.11
CA ARG A 498 -9.54 31.35 -31.45
C ARG A 498 -9.46 31.62 -32.94
N THR A 499 -8.43 31.11 -33.60
CA THR A 499 -8.23 31.31 -35.05
C THR A 499 -9.30 30.59 -35.86
N ILE A 500 -9.66 29.34 -35.52
CA ILE A 500 -10.71 28.59 -36.19
C ILE A 500 -12.06 29.30 -36.02
N LYS A 501 -12.39 29.80 -34.82
CA LYS A 501 -13.60 30.63 -34.59
C LYS A 501 -13.61 31.86 -35.47
N ALA A 502 -12.50 32.60 -35.57
CA ALA A 502 -12.41 33.79 -36.45
C ALA A 502 -12.57 33.42 -37.92
N ARG A 503 -11.96 32.37 -38.43
CA ARG A 503 -12.09 31.87 -39.80
C ARG A 503 -13.51 31.39 -40.10
N HIS A 504 -14.18 30.75 -39.13
CA HIS A 504 -15.60 30.37 -39.30
C HIS A 504 -16.50 31.58 -39.43
N VAL A 505 -16.30 32.64 -38.62
CA VAL A 505 -17.05 33.91 -38.77
C VAL A 505 -16.84 34.53 -40.15
N ALA A 506 -15.62 34.51 -40.68
CA ALA A 506 -15.35 34.99 -42.04
C ALA A 506 -16.09 34.15 -43.12
N ARG A 507 -16.15 32.82 -42.97
CA ARG A 507 -16.92 31.92 -43.84
C ARG A 507 -18.43 32.19 -43.77
N LEU A 508 -18.97 32.49 -42.57
CA LEU A 508 -20.37 32.91 -42.40
C LEU A 508 -20.66 34.23 -43.12
N GLN A 509 -19.81 35.23 -42.98
CA GLN A 509 -19.95 36.52 -43.64
C GLN A 509 -19.87 36.41 -45.16
N ALA A 510 -19.06 35.49 -45.68
CA ALA A 510 -18.96 35.19 -47.10
C ALA A 510 -20.14 34.35 -47.65
N GLY A 511 -21.06 33.91 -46.79
CA GLY A 511 -22.19 33.07 -47.17
C GLY A 511 -21.82 31.64 -47.57
N SER A 512 -20.62 31.19 -47.23
CA SER A 512 -20.11 29.84 -47.54
C SER A 512 -20.36 28.80 -46.42
N CYS A 513 -21.03 29.21 -45.34
CA CYS A 513 -21.35 28.34 -44.20
C CYS A 513 -22.71 28.74 -43.61
N SER A 514 -23.39 27.81 -42.92
CA SER A 514 -24.66 28.09 -42.22
C SER A 514 -24.39 28.37 -40.72
N ILE A 515 -25.29 29.14 -40.10
CA ILE A 515 -25.26 29.44 -38.68
C ILE A 515 -25.40 28.14 -37.84
N GLU A 516 -26.20 27.19 -38.29
CA GLU A 516 -26.44 25.93 -37.63
C GLU A 516 -25.13 25.11 -37.45
N TYR A 517 -24.30 25.07 -38.51
CA TYR A 517 -23.00 24.41 -38.43
C TYR A 517 -22.04 25.12 -37.45
N GLY A 518 -22.24 26.43 -37.24
CA GLY A 518 -21.48 27.24 -36.32
C GLY A 518 -21.69 26.84 -34.86
N PHE A 519 -22.89 26.45 -34.47
CA PHE A 519 -23.17 26.00 -33.11
C PHE A 519 -22.44 24.69 -32.82
N VAL A 520 -22.55 23.69 -33.68
CA VAL A 520 -21.87 22.42 -33.51
C VAL A 520 -20.35 22.59 -33.51
N LEU A 521 -19.83 23.45 -34.40
CA LEU A 521 -18.40 23.76 -34.40
C LEU A 521 -17.95 24.41 -33.08
N ASP A 522 -18.71 25.38 -32.54
CA ASP A 522 -18.38 26.07 -31.31
C ASP A 522 -18.40 25.10 -30.09
N ASP A 523 -19.35 24.16 -30.07
CA ASP A 523 -19.41 23.11 -29.06
C ASP A 523 -18.18 22.19 -29.13
N LEU A 524 -17.78 21.73 -30.31
CA LEU A 524 -16.55 20.94 -30.48
C LEU A 524 -15.31 21.70 -30.01
N LEU A 525 -15.13 22.93 -30.46
CA LEU A 525 -13.99 23.77 -30.13
C LEU A 525 -13.91 24.04 -28.62
N THR A 526 -15.06 24.31 -27.98
CA THR A 526 -15.14 24.54 -26.54
C THR A 526 -14.78 23.30 -25.76
N ASN A 527 -15.25 22.10 -26.16
CA ASN A 527 -14.90 20.86 -25.49
C ASN A 527 -13.41 20.51 -25.64
N TYR A 528 -12.80 20.75 -26.83
CA TYR A 528 -11.37 20.57 -27.04
C TYR A 528 -10.52 21.51 -26.15
N GLU A 529 -10.91 22.79 -26.06
CA GLU A 529 -10.27 23.76 -25.16
C GLU A 529 -10.33 23.30 -23.71
N ARG A 530 -11.51 22.89 -23.22
CA ARG A 530 -11.72 22.44 -21.86
C ARG A 530 -10.93 21.17 -21.49
N VAL A 531 -10.85 20.22 -22.41
CA VAL A 531 -10.01 19.03 -22.23
C VAL A 531 -8.54 19.43 -21.99
N CYS A 532 -8.02 20.40 -22.74
CA CYS A 532 -6.64 20.88 -22.58
C CYS A 532 -6.45 21.70 -21.31
N ASP A 533 -7.45 22.51 -20.90
CA ASP A 533 -7.45 23.22 -19.60
C ASP A 533 -7.26 22.22 -18.44
N HIS A 534 -8.05 21.13 -18.42
CA HIS A 534 -7.93 20.09 -17.41
C HIS A 534 -6.60 19.34 -17.48
N CYS A 535 -6.06 19.10 -18.67
CA CYS A 535 -4.73 18.55 -18.86
C CYS A 535 -3.63 19.45 -18.25
N SER A 536 -3.75 20.78 -18.43
CA SER A 536 -2.85 21.75 -17.81
C SER A 536 -2.95 21.71 -16.29
N ASN A 537 -4.16 21.69 -15.71
CA ASN A 537 -4.37 21.57 -14.27
C ASN A 537 -3.65 20.35 -13.69
N VAL A 538 -3.79 19.18 -14.31
CA VAL A 538 -3.11 17.94 -13.90
C VAL A 538 -1.58 18.10 -13.94
N ALA A 539 -1.05 18.71 -15.00
CA ALA A 539 0.39 18.90 -15.17
C ALA A 539 0.96 19.88 -14.13
N VAL A 540 0.26 21.00 -13.92
CA VAL A 540 0.64 22.04 -12.94
C VAL A 540 0.60 21.48 -11.52
N ALA A 541 -0.46 20.76 -11.13
CA ALA A 541 -0.57 20.14 -9.82
C ALA A 541 0.61 19.20 -9.49
N GLN A 542 1.12 18.45 -10.50
CA GLN A 542 2.30 17.61 -10.32
C GLN A 542 3.58 18.44 -10.06
N ILE A 543 3.75 19.56 -10.75
CA ILE A 543 4.94 20.42 -10.64
C ILE A 543 4.94 21.15 -9.31
N GLU A 544 3.82 21.75 -8.91
CA GLU A 544 3.68 22.53 -7.67
C GLU A 544 3.92 21.68 -6.43
N VAL A 545 3.32 20.50 -6.38
CA VAL A 545 3.55 19.58 -5.26
C VAL A 545 5.01 19.17 -5.15
N ALA A 546 5.71 19.00 -6.27
CA ALA A 546 7.14 18.67 -6.27
C ALA A 546 8.03 19.83 -5.78
N GLN A 547 7.56 21.08 -5.91
CA GLN A 547 8.27 22.29 -5.48
C GLN A 547 7.88 22.80 -4.08
N ASP A 548 6.99 22.06 -3.34
CA ASP A 548 6.39 22.52 -2.07
C ASP A 548 5.66 23.89 -2.20
N SER A 549 5.22 24.23 -3.39
CA SER A 549 4.44 25.43 -3.70
C SER A 549 2.96 25.05 -3.84
N PHE A 550 2.07 25.82 -3.20
CA PHE A 550 0.62 25.59 -3.24
C PHE A 550 -0.14 26.76 -3.89
N ASP A 551 0.53 27.55 -4.72
CA ASP A 551 -0.07 28.70 -5.38
C ASP A 551 -0.02 28.54 -6.91
N THR A 552 -1.01 27.83 -7.45
CA THR A 552 -1.18 27.51 -8.88
C THR A 552 -1.11 28.76 -9.76
N HIS A 553 -1.72 29.85 -9.31
CA HIS A 553 -1.77 31.08 -10.08
C HIS A 553 -0.41 31.81 -10.08
N ALA A 554 0.38 31.70 -9.02
CA ALA A 554 1.71 32.30 -8.97
C ALA A 554 2.66 31.59 -9.95
N TYR A 555 2.66 30.25 -9.97
CA TYR A 555 3.50 29.48 -10.89
C TYR A 555 3.19 29.78 -12.36
N LEU A 556 1.91 29.74 -12.75
CA LEU A 556 1.49 30.02 -14.13
C LEU A 556 1.79 31.46 -14.55
N ASN A 557 1.57 32.43 -13.66
CA ASN A 557 1.89 33.83 -13.93
C ASN A 557 3.39 34.06 -14.12
N ASP A 558 4.21 33.44 -13.27
CA ASP A 558 5.68 33.53 -13.40
C ASP A 558 6.18 32.84 -14.68
N LEU A 559 5.55 31.74 -15.09
CA LEU A 559 5.87 31.02 -16.31
C LEU A 559 5.51 31.82 -17.57
N ARG A 560 4.32 32.43 -17.62
CA ARG A 560 3.78 33.15 -18.77
C ARG A 560 4.30 34.61 -18.87
N HIS A 561 4.55 35.28 -17.73
CA HIS A 561 4.85 36.70 -17.66
C HIS A 561 6.14 37.04 -16.90
N GLY A 562 6.83 36.06 -16.30
CA GLY A 562 8.08 36.24 -15.59
C GLY A 562 9.22 36.63 -16.54
N ASN A 563 9.69 37.88 -16.46
CA ASN A 563 10.87 38.29 -17.17
C ASN A 563 12.12 37.72 -16.44
N ASP A 564 12.95 36.95 -17.17
CA ASP A 564 14.29 36.46 -16.77
C ASP A 564 14.36 35.13 -15.92
N THR A 565 13.36 34.26 -15.91
CA THR A 565 13.56 32.90 -15.37
C THR A 565 13.87 31.92 -16.49
N LYS A 566 14.77 30.94 -16.23
CA LYS A 566 15.09 29.87 -17.19
C LYS A 566 13.85 29.05 -17.60
N GLU A 567 12.87 28.97 -16.71
CA GLU A 567 11.61 28.27 -16.93
C GLU A 567 10.72 29.01 -17.92
N SER A 568 10.64 30.34 -17.82
CA SER A 568 9.91 31.18 -18.78
C SER A 568 10.57 31.19 -20.16
N GLU A 569 11.90 31.24 -20.25
CA GLU A 569 12.63 31.12 -21.52
C GLU A 569 12.36 29.76 -22.20
N GLU A 570 12.36 28.69 -21.43
CA GLU A 570 12.06 27.34 -21.94
C GLU A 570 10.60 27.21 -22.39
N PHE A 571 9.66 27.82 -21.65
CA PHE A 571 8.26 27.88 -22.02
C PHE A 571 8.09 28.55 -23.40
N HIS A 572 8.60 29.77 -23.58
CA HIS A 572 8.48 30.50 -24.84
C HIS A 572 9.19 29.80 -25.99
N ARG A 573 10.33 29.15 -25.75
CA ARG A 573 11.01 28.35 -26.76
C ARG A 573 10.17 27.15 -27.23
N ARG A 574 9.50 26.48 -26.29
CA ARG A 574 8.61 25.35 -26.61
C ARG A 574 7.34 25.81 -27.31
N LEU A 575 6.76 26.91 -26.84
CA LEU A 575 5.60 27.54 -27.48
C LEU A 575 5.87 27.81 -28.95
N GLY A 576 6.99 28.44 -29.27
CA GLY A 576 7.39 28.69 -30.67
C GLY A 576 7.49 27.41 -31.52
N ARG A 577 8.12 26.34 -30.96
CA ARG A 577 8.22 25.04 -31.62
C ARG A 577 6.85 24.38 -31.86
N TYR A 578 5.91 24.51 -30.93
CA TYR A 578 4.58 23.93 -31.10
C TYR A 578 3.76 24.74 -32.11
N ARG A 579 3.88 26.08 -32.16
CA ARG A 579 3.28 26.90 -33.24
C ARG A 579 3.79 26.47 -34.62
N GLU A 580 5.10 26.23 -34.77
CA GLU A 580 5.68 25.71 -36.02
C GLU A 580 5.20 24.29 -36.36
N ARG A 581 4.88 23.48 -35.39
CA ARG A 581 4.44 22.08 -35.56
C ARG A 581 2.96 22.01 -35.99
N TYR A 582 2.13 22.87 -35.42
CA TYR A 582 0.67 22.88 -35.66
C TYR A 582 0.26 24.05 -36.52
N LEU A 583 0.84 24.11 -37.73
CA LEU A 583 0.48 25.10 -38.74
C LEU A 583 -0.81 24.70 -39.45
N PHE A 584 -1.62 25.70 -39.80
CA PHE A 584 -2.73 25.49 -40.72
C PHE A 584 -2.28 25.14 -42.13
N PRO A 585 -3.13 24.53 -42.99
CA PRO A 585 -2.74 24.11 -44.34
C PRO A 585 -2.24 25.24 -45.25
N ASP A 586 -2.64 26.49 -44.98
CA ASP A 586 -2.19 27.69 -45.67
C ASP A 586 -0.81 28.20 -45.22
N GLY A 587 -0.19 27.50 -44.27
CA GLY A 587 1.13 27.83 -43.70
C GLY A 587 1.09 28.96 -42.69
N GLN A 588 -0.07 29.44 -42.26
CA GLN A 588 -0.21 30.49 -41.26
C GLN A 588 -0.13 29.89 -39.85
N THR A 589 0.54 30.61 -38.95
CA THR A 589 0.50 30.33 -37.53
C THR A 589 -0.76 30.90 -36.88
N ALA A 590 -1.17 30.38 -35.73
CA ALA A 590 -2.34 30.90 -35.02
C ALA A 590 -2.21 32.38 -34.59
N GLU A 591 -1.01 32.97 -34.62
CA GLU A 591 -0.74 34.36 -34.24
C GLU A 591 -0.94 35.38 -35.39
N GLU A 592 -0.97 34.96 -36.65
CA GLU A 592 -0.96 35.84 -37.83
C GLU A 592 -2.34 36.38 -38.25
N ASN A 593 -3.39 36.13 -37.46
CA ASN A 593 -4.74 36.64 -37.59
C ASN A 593 -5.17 37.40 -36.35
#